data_d5e67de5c806004a50380e542f7dca00
#
_entry.id   d5e67de5c806004a50380e542f7dca00
#
_cell.length_a   1.000
_cell.length_b   1.000
_cell.length_c   1.000
_cell.angle_alpha   90.00
_cell.angle_beta   90.00
_cell.angle_gamma   90.00
#
_symmetry.space_group_name_H-M   'P 1'
#
loop_
_entity.id
_entity.type
_entity.pdbx_description
1 polymer ?
#
loop_
_entity_poly.entity_id
_entity_poly.type
_entity_poly.pdbx_seq_one_letter_code
_entity_poly.pdbx_strand_id
1 'polypeptide(L)'
;MSQNKPTFPFLFYSPKMPVRSKHLFFQLRWLLLFCIIWLGMSANLFALPIKTAILNSEEQVVGQALVYIDYVELQDMDGTAKGRLGFVNIKGGFQLFVVSDDGKQSLVGSAKNRRLYDKEGELLAHYDWTTFWSYVYAPDGTKIGEAKCIAFRGICSAGIASYLTGLLDQ
;
A
#
# COMPACT_ATOMS: atom_id res chain seq x y z
N MET A 1 -85.91 -6.57 -36.40
CA MET A 1 -84.49 -6.14 -36.57
C MET A 1 -83.74 -6.79 -35.45
N SER A 2 -83.06 -7.92 -35.77
CA SER A 2 -82.26 -8.69 -34.81
C SER A 2 -80.80 -8.47 -35.16
N GLN A 3 -80.00 -7.89 -34.20
CA GLN A 3 -78.56 -7.74 -34.40
C GLN A 3 -77.85 -8.88 -33.69
N ASN A 4 -77.26 -9.78 -34.50
CA ASN A 4 -76.33 -10.80 -34.04
C ASN A 4 -74.99 -10.16 -33.71
N LYS A 5 -74.54 -10.29 -32.46
CA LYS A 5 -73.14 -10.03 -32.07
C LYS A 5 -72.27 -11.28 -32.23
N PRO A 6 -71.15 -11.19 -32.91
CA PRO A 6 -70.23 -12.31 -33.00
C PRO A 6 -69.39 -12.40 -31.64
N THR A 7 -69.43 -13.61 -31.08
CA THR A 7 -68.62 -13.99 -29.89
C THR A 7 -67.25 -14.47 -30.41
N PHE A 8 -66.21 -13.72 -30.08
CA PHE A 8 -64.82 -14.17 -30.32
C PHE A 8 -64.33 -15.04 -29.15
N PRO A 9 -63.83 -16.26 -29.41
CA PRO A 9 -63.17 -17.04 -28.38
C PRO A 9 -61.76 -16.53 -28.13
N PHE A 10 -61.48 -16.04 -26.92
CA PHE A 10 -60.12 -15.76 -26.48
C PHE A 10 -59.37 -17.09 -26.28
N LEU A 11 -58.52 -17.42 -27.22
CA LEU A 11 -57.50 -18.47 -27.08
C LEU A 11 -56.40 -17.91 -26.18
N PHE A 12 -56.34 -18.36 -24.92
CA PHE A 12 -55.18 -18.17 -24.04
C PHE A 12 -53.99 -18.97 -24.59
N TYR A 13 -53.13 -18.29 -25.33
CA TYR A 13 -51.85 -18.86 -25.73
C TYR A 13 -50.87 -18.72 -24.56
N SER A 14 -50.66 -19.80 -23.83
CA SER A 14 -49.63 -19.87 -22.77
C SER A 14 -48.28 -20.11 -23.44
N PRO A 15 -47.34 -19.16 -23.43
CA PRO A 15 -46.01 -19.41 -23.98
C PRO A 15 -45.28 -20.40 -23.08
N LYS A 16 -45.08 -21.64 -23.55
CA LYS A 16 -44.14 -22.59 -22.93
C LYS A 16 -42.75 -22.00 -23.05
N MET A 17 -42.20 -21.49 -21.94
CA MET A 17 -40.79 -21.05 -21.86
C MET A 17 -39.86 -22.23 -22.23
N PRO A 18 -38.91 -22.05 -23.14
CA PRO A 18 -38.03 -23.12 -23.56
C PRO A 18 -37.11 -23.50 -22.38
N VAL A 19 -36.99 -24.80 -22.12
CA VAL A 19 -36.21 -25.45 -21.04
C VAL A 19 -34.72 -25.09 -21.08
N ARG A 20 -34.24 -24.41 -22.11
CA ARG A 20 -32.85 -23.96 -22.30
C ARG A 20 -32.37 -22.85 -21.35
N SER A 21 -33.28 -22.14 -20.67
CA SER A 21 -32.88 -21.00 -19.81
C SER A 21 -32.24 -21.40 -18.47
N LYS A 22 -32.56 -22.61 -17.95
CA LYS A 22 -32.05 -23.04 -16.63
C LYS A 22 -30.55 -23.28 -16.60
N HIS A 23 -29.96 -23.78 -17.68
CA HIS A 23 -28.50 -23.97 -17.76
C HIS A 23 -27.73 -22.67 -17.89
N LEU A 24 -28.30 -21.67 -18.58
CA LEU A 24 -27.66 -20.37 -18.73
C LEU A 24 -27.60 -19.62 -17.39
N PHE A 25 -28.68 -19.66 -16.58
CA PHE A 25 -28.72 -19.06 -15.25
C PHE A 25 -27.77 -19.75 -14.27
N PHE A 26 -27.60 -21.05 -14.37
CA PHE A 26 -26.68 -21.80 -13.51
C PHE A 26 -25.23 -21.46 -13.85
N GLN A 27 -24.87 -21.39 -15.13
CA GLN A 27 -23.52 -20.98 -15.55
C GLN A 27 -23.20 -19.53 -15.19
N LEU A 28 -24.18 -18.60 -15.29
CA LEU A 28 -23.99 -17.21 -14.92
C LEU A 28 -23.73 -17.02 -13.40
N ARG A 29 -24.40 -17.80 -12.55
CA ARG A 29 -24.16 -17.79 -11.09
C ARG A 29 -22.76 -18.29 -10.74
N TRP A 30 -22.25 -19.32 -11.40
CA TRP A 30 -20.90 -19.82 -11.17
C TRP A 30 -19.83 -18.83 -11.66
N LEU A 31 -20.06 -18.15 -12.79
CA LEU A 31 -19.18 -17.09 -13.28
C LEU A 31 -19.12 -15.90 -12.32
N LEU A 32 -20.25 -15.46 -11.78
CA LEU A 32 -20.31 -14.38 -10.79
C LEU A 32 -19.60 -14.77 -9.48
N LEU A 33 -19.81 -15.99 -8.98
CA LEU A 33 -19.09 -16.50 -7.81
C LEU A 33 -17.57 -16.57 -8.04
N PHE A 34 -17.15 -17.02 -9.22
CA PHE A 34 -15.74 -17.06 -9.60
C PHE A 34 -15.12 -15.67 -9.68
N CYS A 35 -15.83 -14.68 -10.24
CA CYS A 35 -15.40 -13.28 -10.28
C CYS A 35 -15.29 -12.66 -8.88
N ILE A 36 -16.23 -12.95 -7.97
CA ILE A 36 -16.21 -12.44 -6.59
C ILE A 36 -15.03 -13.04 -5.81
N ILE A 37 -14.75 -14.33 -5.97
CA ILE A 37 -13.61 -15.00 -5.35
C ILE A 37 -12.30 -14.45 -5.91
N TRP A 38 -12.21 -14.23 -7.23
CA TRP A 38 -11.02 -13.65 -7.89
C TRP A 38 -10.78 -12.20 -7.47
N LEU A 39 -11.82 -11.36 -7.39
CA LEU A 39 -11.73 -9.99 -6.92
C LEU A 39 -11.37 -9.91 -5.42
N GLY A 40 -11.91 -10.83 -4.60
CA GLY A 40 -11.57 -10.91 -3.18
C GLY A 40 -10.12 -11.36 -2.92
N MET A 41 -9.57 -12.25 -3.74
CA MET A 41 -8.15 -12.66 -3.65
C MET A 41 -7.20 -11.57 -4.13
N SER A 42 -7.60 -10.75 -5.12
CA SER A 42 -6.76 -9.67 -5.64
C SER A 42 -6.56 -8.54 -4.62
N ALA A 43 -7.57 -8.25 -3.81
CA ALA A 43 -7.49 -7.18 -2.80
C ALA A 43 -6.47 -7.46 -1.68
N ASN A 44 -6.22 -8.73 -1.36
CA ASN A 44 -5.27 -9.12 -0.31
C ASN A 44 -3.81 -9.19 -0.80
N LEU A 45 -3.56 -9.30 -2.11
CA LEU A 45 -2.19 -9.35 -2.64
C LEU A 45 -1.44 -8.00 -2.53
N PHE A 46 -2.16 -6.86 -2.45
CA PHE A 46 -1.56 -5.54 -2.30
C PHE A 46 -1.29 -5.13 -0.84
N ALA A 47 -1.69 -5.95 0.13
CA ALA A 47 -1.55 -5.67 1.55
C ALA A 47 -0.28 -6.26 2.18
N LEU A 48 0.50 -7.04 1.44
CA LEU A 48 1.74 -7.62 1.98
C LEU A 48 2.87 -6.58 1.98
N PRO A 49 3.54 -6.38 3.13
CA PRO A 49 4.66 -5.47 3.20
C PRO A 49 5.85 -5.99 2.39
N ILE A 50 6.61 -5.08 1.83
CA ILE A 50 7.90 -5.40 1.24
C ILE A 50 8.93 -5.33 2.36
N LYS A 51 9.48 -6.49 2.71
CA LYS A 51 10.54 -6.59 3.72
C LYS A 51 11.89 -6.28 3.09
N THR A 52 12.65 -5.38 3.72
CA THR A 52 14.02 -5.06 3.33
C THR A 52 14.95 -4.95 4.53
N ALA A 53 16.19 -5.41 4.38
CA ALA A 53 17.24 -5.21 5.36
C ALA A 53 17.81 -3.79 5.22
N ILE A 54 18.15 -3.19 6.37
CA ILE A 54 18.85 -1.90 6.46
C ILE A 54 20.31 -2.20 6.76
N LEU A 55 21.19 -1.70 5.92
CA LEU A 55 22.63 -1.88 6.04
C LEU A 55 23.28 -0.56 6.49
N ASN A 56 24.29 -0.64 7.37
CA ASN A 56 25.15 0.49 7.71
C ASN A 56 26.21 0.74 6.63
N SER A 57 27.10 1.70 6.86
CA SER A 57 28.22 2.03 5.94
C SER A 57 29.21 0.90 5.73
N GLU A 58 29.27 -0.07 6.65
CA GLU A 58 30.13 -1.26 6.59
C GLU A 58 29.41 -2.47 5.95
N GLU A 59 28.26 -2.24 5.34
CA GLU A 59 27.39 -3.27 4.73
C GLU A 59 26.86 -4.33 5.73
N GLN A 60 26.88 -4.03 7.01
CA GLN A 60 26.32 -4.89 8.05
C GLN A 60 24.82 -4.61 8.21
N VAL A 61 24.02 -5.66 8.38
CA VAL A 61 22.60 -5.51 8.68
C VAL A 61 22.44 -4.93 10.06
N VAL A 62 21.78 -3.79 10.18
CA VAL A 62 21.53 -3.11 11.47
C VAL A 62 20.05 -3.09 11.83
N GLY A 63 19.16 -3.39 10.88
CA GLY A 63 17.71 -3.43 11.10
C GLY A 63 16.95 -3.90 9.88
N GLN A 64 15.63 -3.80 9.94
CA GLN A 64 14.71 -4.17 8.88
C GLN A 64 13.62 -3.12 8.73
N ALA A 65 13.11 -2.99 7.50
CA ALA A 65 11.93 -2.18 7.21
C ALA A 65 10.85 -3.05 6.54
N LEU A 66 9.62 -2.94 7.04
CA LEU A 66 8.42 -3.46 6.39
C LEU A 66 7.74 -2.28 5.70
N VAL A 67 7.84 -2.22 4.38
CA VAL A 67 7.36 -1.10 3.58
C VAL A 67 5.96 -1.38 3.08
N TYR A 68 5.02 -0.55 3.48
CA TYR A 68 3.63 -0.52 3.03
C TYR A 68 3.41 0.67 2.08
N ILE A 69 2.21 0.82 1.57
CA ILE A 69 1.90 1.89 0.61
C ILE A 69 1.93 3.31 1.22
N ASP A 70 1.61 3.43 2.51
CA ASP A 70 1.40 4.69 3.23
C ASP A 70 2.19 4.80 4.54
N TYR A 71 2.88 3.72 4.95
CA TYR A 71 3.74 3.74 6.13
C TYR A 71 4.90 2.75 5.99
N VAL A 72 5.89 2.89 6.87
CA VAL A 72 7.00 1.96 7.04
C VAL A 72 7.07 1.58 8.50
N GLU A 73 7.11 0.29 8.80
CA GLU A 73 7.43 -0.21 10.12
C GLU A 73 8.92 -0.53 10.16
N LEU A 74 9.60 0.05 11.14
CA LEU A 74 11.04 -0.09 11.35
C LEU A 74 11.30 -1.01 12.54
N GLN A 75 12.18 -1.97 12.35
CA GLN A 75 12.49 -3.01 13.33
C GLN A 75 13.98 -3.16 13.50
N ASP A 76 14.40 -3.53 14.70
CA ASP A 76 15.77 -3.97 14.97
C ASP A 76 16.06 -5.33 14.33
N MET A 77 17.30 -5.81 14.45
CA MET A 77 17.75 -7.09 13.90
C MET A 77 17.00 -8.29 14.47
N ASP A 78 16.58 -8.22 15.73
CA ASP A 78 15.80 -9.25 16.42
C ASP A 78 14.30 -9.23 16.07
N GLY A 79 13.87 -8.26 15.25
CA GLY A 79 12.48 -8.07 14.85
C GLY A 79 11.65 -7.23 15.82
N THR A 80 12.26 -6.66 16.86
CA THR A 80 11.60 -5.73 17.78
C THR A 80 11.24 -4.44 17.03
N ALA A 81 9.97 -4.02 17.11
CA ALA A 81 9.52 -2.80 16.45
C ALA A 81 10.16 -1.56 17.12
N LYS A 82 10.88 -0.78 16.33
CA LYS A 82 11.41 0.55 16.72
C LYS A 82 10.35 1.62 16.60
N GLY A 83 9.45 1.48 15.61
CA GLY A 83 8.37 2.42 15.39
C GLY A 83 7.75 2.27 14.00
N ARG A 84 6.61 2.94 13.86
CA ARG A 84 5.89 3.01 12.59
C ARG A 84 5.86 4.46 12.11
N LEU A 85 6.41 4.70 10.91
CA LEU A 85 6.38 6.00 10.25
C LEU A 85 5.23 6.05 9.24
N GLY A 86 4.28 6.94 9.46
CA GLY A 86 3.28 7.34 8.48
C GLY A 86 3.79 8.49 7.60
N PHE A 87 3.29 8.57 6.37
CA PHE A 87 3.71 9.55 5.38
C PHE A 87 2.49 10.30 4.84
N VAL A 88 2.51 11.62 4.98
CA VAL A 88 1.51 12.51 4.39
C VAL A 88 2.16 13.29 3.25
N ASN A 89 1.60 13.15 2.05
CA ASN A 89 2.11 13.84 0.86
C ASN A 89 2.04 15.35 1.02
N ILE A 90 3.14 16.03 0.72
CA ILE A 90 3.25 17.48 0.59
C ILE A 90 3.92 17.83 -0.74
N LYS A 91 3.90 19.13 -1.11
CA LYS A 91 4.59 19.57 -2.33
C LYS A 91 6.08 19.28 -2.27
N GLY A 92 6.53 18.33 -3.10
CA GLY A 92 7.94 17.93 -3.26
C GLY A 92 8.41 16.87 -2.26
N GLY A 93 7.51 16.21 -1.51
CA GLY A 93 7.91 15.16 -0.56
C GLY A 93 6.81 14.73 0.39
N PHE A 94 7.20 14.46 1.63
CA PHE A 94 6.34 13.90 2.67
C PHE A 94 6.55 14.62 4.01
N GLN A 95 5.50 14.77 4.81
CA GLN A 95 5.61 14.88 6.26
C GLN A 95 5.67 13.49 6.88
N LEU A 96 6.49 13.32 7.92
CA LEU A 96 6.70 12.06 8.62
C LEU A 96 6.10 12.14 10.03
N PHE A 97 5.31 11.11 10.34
CA PHE A 97 4.64 10.99 11.63
C PHE A 97 4.97 9.64 12.25
N VAL A 98 5.33 9.63 13.51
CA VAL A 98 5.32 8.40 14.30
C VAL A 98 3.88 8.08 14.67
N VAL A 99 3.49 6.85 14.45
CA VAL A 99 2.17 6.33 14.81
C VAL A 99 2.34 5.44 16.03
N SER A 100 1.83 5.87 17.17
CA SER A 100 1.82 5.08 18.41
C SER A 100 0.74 3.99 18.38
N ASP A 101 0.83 3.01 19.28
CA ASP A 101 -0.08 1.87 19.35
C ASP A 101 -1.54 2.28 19.59
N ASP A 102 -1.78 3.42 20.25
CA ASP A 102 -3.10 4.00 20.44
C ASP A 102 -3.61 4.77 19.19
N GLY A 103 -2.85 4.75 18.10
CA GLY A 103 -3.20 5.39 16.81
C GLY A 103 -2.93 6.89 16.77
N LYS A 104 -2.35 7.49 17.82
CA LYS A 104 -1.96 8.90 17.78
C LYS A 104 -0.79 9.09 16.82
N GLN A 105 -0.80 10.24 16.14
CA GLN A 105 0.26 10.62 15.21
C GLN A 105 0.99 11.84 15.76
N SER A 106 2.32 11.75 15.81
CA SER A 106 3.20 12.85 16.20
C SER A 106 4.12 13.20 15.04
N LEU A 107 4.15 14.47 14.63
CA LEU A 107 5.06 14.94 13.60
C LEU A 107 6.50 14.82 14.11
N VAL A 108 7.34 14.11 13.37
CA VAL A 108 8.77 13.94 13.73
C VAL A 108 9.71 14.59 12.71
N GLY A 109 9.22 14.88 11.49
CA GLY A 109 10.07 15.50 10.49
C GLY A 109 9.40 15.59 9.11
N SER A 110 10.24 15.83 8.11
CA SER A 110 9.84 15.86 6.73
C SER A 110 10.92 15.32 5.80
N ALA A 111 10.49 14.71 4.69
CA ALA A 111 11.37 14.26 3.62
C ALA A 111 11.02 15.03 2.35
N LYS A 112 11.90 15.90 1.87
CA LYS A 112 11.66 16.76 0.72
C LYS A 112 12.88 16.83 -0.20
N ASN A 113 12.65 16.68 -1.50
CA ASN A 113 13.73 16.74 -2.49
C ASN A 113 14.90 15.80 -2.16
N ARG A 114 14.61 14.57 -1.70
CA ARG A 114 15.58 13.55 -1.27
C ARG A 114 16.44 13.97 -0.07
N ARG A 115 15.91 14.81 0.79
CA ARG A 115 16.55 15.25 2.05
C ARG A 115 15.59 14.98 3.19
N LEU A 116 16.12 14.45 4.27
CA LEU A 116 15.42 14.23 5.52
C LEU A 116 15.70 15.38 6.48
N TYR A 117 14.66 15.92 7.07
CA TYR A 117 14.71 16.97 8.06
C TYR A 117 13.95 16.53 9.30
N ASP A 118 14.40 16.93 10.46
CA ASP A 118 13.66 16.82 11.71
C ASP A 118 12.44 17.78 11.75
N LYS A 119 11.75 17.79 12.88
CA LYS A 119 10.58 18.66 13.11
C LYS A 119 10.95 20.14 13.24
N GLU A 120 12.18 20.46 13.63
CA GLU A 120 12.76 21.79 13.71
C GLU A 120 13.23 22.31 12.34
N GLY A 121 13.32 21.44 11.33
CA GLY A 121 13.75 21.76 9.98
C GLY A 121 15.26 21.62 9.78
N GLU A 122 15.99 20.99 10.71
CA GLU A 122 17.40 20.69 10.54
C GLU A 122 17.60 19.49 9.59
N LEU A 123 18.61 19.58 8.74
CA LEU A 123 18.96 18.53 7.80
C LEU A 123 19.64 17.37 8.50
N LEU A 124 18.99 16.19 8.51
CA LEU A 124 19.53 14.98 9.11
C LEU A 124 20.28 14.10 8.12
N ALA A 125 19.80 14.01 6.87
CA ALA A 125 20.37 13.15 5.85
C ALA A 125 20.00 13.58 4.45
N HIS A 126 20.81 13.14 3.48
CA HIS A 126 20.44 13.05 2.08
C HIS A 126 20.20 11.58 1.72
N TYR A 127 19.31 11.31 0.76
CA TYR A 127 19.20 9.97 0.22
C TYR A 127 19.04 10.01 -1.30
N ASP A 128 19.56 9.00 -1.94
CA ASP A 128 19.43 8.82 -3.38
C ASP A 128 19.07 7.36 -3.67
N TRP A 129 18.59 7.08 -4.87
CA TRP A 129 18.24 5.71 -5.25
C TRP A 129 18.59 5.40 -6.69
N THR A 130 18.98 4.17 -6.91
CA THR A 130 19.07 3.53 -8.23
C THR A 130 17.76 2.73 -8.50
N THR A 131 17.81 1.80 -9.45
CA THR A 131 16.65 0.96 -9.77
C THR A 131 16.16 0.15 -8.57
N PHE A 132 17.07 -0.34 -7.73
CA PHE A 132 16.73 -1.25 -6.62
C PHE A 132 17.28 -0.82 -5.26
N TRP A 133 18.30 0.05 -5.22
CA TRP A 133 18.98 0.43 -4.01
C TRP A 133 18.69 1.87 -3.62
N SER A 134 18.51 2.10 -2.34
CA SER A 134 18.50 3.42 -1.72
C SER A 134 19.77 3.58 -0.91
N TYR A 135 20.46 4.69 -1.09
CA TYR A 135 21.67 5.08 -0.35
C TYR A 135 21.36 6.27 0.52
N VAL A 136 21.87 6.25 1.75
CA VAL A 136 21.68 7.34 2.71
C VAL A 136 23.02 7.91 3.08
N TYR A 137 23.08 9.24 3.10
CA TYR A 137 24.28 10.02 3.37
C TYR A 137 24.01 11.00 4.50
N ALA A 138 24.99 11.21 5.38
CA ALA A 138 24.98 12.29 6.34
C ALA A 138 24.99 13.66 5.63
N PRO A 139 24.71 14.78 6.35
CA PRO A 139 24.74 16.13 5.76
C PRO A 139 26.07 16.51 5.10
N ASP A 140 27.20 15.95 5.58
CA ASP A 140 28.53 16.14 5.01
C ASP A 140 28.82 15.31 3.76
N GLY A 141 27.90 14.46 3.32
CA GLY A 141 28.02 13.59 2.17
C GLY A 141 28.60 12.20 2.46
N THR A 142 28.94 11.89 3.73
CA THR A 142 29.43 10.57 4.11
C THR A 142 28.30 9.55 4.02
N LYS A 143 28.51 8.41 3.33
CA LYS A 143 27.52 7.32 3.28
C LYS A 143 27.35 6.71 4.68
N ILE A 144 26.12 6.69 5.18
CA ILE A 144 25.79 6.12 6.50
C ILE A 144 25.05 4.78 6.38
N GLY A 145 24.53 4.45 5.21
CA GLY A 145 23.93 3.15 4.97
C GLY A 145 23.17 3.05 3.67
N GLU A 146 22.52 1.90 3.51
CA GLU A 146 21.73 1.59 2.32
C GLU A 146 20.67 0.52 2.58
N ALA A 147 19.74 0.35 1.64
CA ALA A 147 18.80 -0.77 1.61
C ALA A 147 18.25 -1.01 0.22
N LYS A 148 17.68 -2.20 0.01
CA LYS A 148 17.04 -2.58 -1.26
C LYS A 148 15.59 -2.12 -1.32
N CYS A 149 15.31 -1.01 -2.00
CA CYS A 149 13.98 -0.42 -2.17
C CYS A 149 13.40 -0.75 -3.56
N ILE A 150 12.69 -1.86 -3.70
CA ILE A 150 12.14 -2.31 -4.99
C ILE A 150 10.81 -1.65 -5.37
N ALA A 151 10.05 -1.16 -4.37
CA ALA A 151 8.80 -0.42 -4.58
C ALA A 151 8.69 0.72 -3.57
N PHE A 152 7.75 1.67 -3.82
CA PHE A 152 7.51 2.83 -2.95
C PHE A 152 8.81 3.56 -2.56
N ARG A 153 9.71 3.76 -3.53
CA ARG A 153 11.10 4.20 -3.28
C ARG A 153 11.21 5.42 -2.39
N GLY A 154 10.37 6.44 -2.61
CA GLY A 154 10.38 7.65 -1.78
C GLY A 154 10.11 7.36 -0.30
N ILE A 155 9.07 6.58 -0.04
CA ILE A 155 8.67 6.16 1.31
C ILE A 155 9.71 5.23 1.93
N CYS A 156 10.16 4.21 1.18
CA CYS A 156 11.20 3.28 1.59
C CYS A 156 12.49 4.03 1.98
N SER A 157 13.00 4.89 1.09
CA SER A 157 14.24 5.64 1.32
C SER A 157 14.14 6.61 2.52
N ALA A 158 13.01 7.30 2.66
CA ALA A 158 12.78 8.19 3.79
C ALA A 158 12.70 7.42 5.12
N GLY A 159 12.02 6.25 5.13
CA GLY A 159 11.97 5.37 6.30
C GLY A 159 13.35 4.86 6.71
N ILE A 160 14.16 4.39 5.75
CA ILE A 160 15.53 3.93 6.01
C ILE A 160 16.42 5.06 6.52
N ALA A 161 16.32 6.24 5.91
CA ALA A 161 17.05 7.42 6.38
C ALA A 161 16.65 7.79 7.82
N SER A 162 15.36 7.72 8.16
CA SER A 162 14.87 7.96 9.51
C SER A 162 15.41 6.96 10.53
N TYR A 163 15.55 5.68 10.15
CA TYR A 163 16.16 4.66 10.99
C TYR A 163 17.64 4.95 11.23
N LEU A 164 18.41 5.18 10.17
CA LEU A 164 19.87 5.37 10.22
C LEU A 164 20.28 6.67 10.92
N THR A 165 19.40 7.67 10.96
CA THR A 165 19.66 8.95 11.66
C THR A 165 19.14 8.98 13.10
N GLY A 166 18.46 7.92 13.58
CA GLY A 166 17.86 7.91 14.90
C GLY A 166 16.69 8.89 15.06
N LEU A 167 16.01 9.27 13.96
CA LEU A 167 14.87 10.20 14.01
C LEU A 167 13.72 9.67 14.89
N LEU A 168 13.62 8.36 15.07
CA LEU A 168 12.61 7.72 15.91
C LEU A 168 12.97 7.70 17.41
N ASP A 169 14.22 7.97 17.75
CA ASP A 169 14.73 7.92 19.12
C ASP A 169 14.68 9.31 19.81
N GLN A 170 14.08 10.33 19.15
CA GLN A 170 14.02 11.73 19.58
C GLN A 170 12.77 12.09 20.41
#